data_670d7c914cba227e1a153a508a5712a0
#
_entry.id   670d7c914cba227e1a153a508a5712a0
#
_cell.length_a   1.000
_cell.length_b   1.000
_cell.length_c   1.000
_cell.angle_alpha   90.00
_cell.angle_beta   90.00
_cell.angle_gamma   90.00
#
_symmetry.space_group_name_H-M   'P 1'
#
loop_
_entity.id
_entity.type
_entity.pdbx_description
1 polymer ?
#
loop_
_entity_poly.entity_id
_entity_poly.type
_entity_poly.pdbx_seq_one_letter_code
_entity_poly.pdbx_strand_id
1 'polypeptide(L)'
;MKRTLLALVAAAGAAAASAQSSSVTLFGVADVSVAYISTKDKVGDSKSVYGLANGGNSSSRLGFRGEEDLGGGLKAGFWLEGGINVDDGGTGFKFDRRSTVSVMGNFGEVRLGRDKTPGYQNLETFHAFGDTGMGGINGHNLISSSAAGTPEGSNPKRVSNSVSYLLPKLGGVYGQITYGFGEQAGNNSLSSTVGLRVGYANGPLNVAGAYGTVKGGEVGNTVNYKHFNLGASYNFGVATPMVLIASERGNDKRVDLYSIGVKAPLGPGELRAAYSMYKDKRVSDADASRIAIGYGYRLSKRTELYAAFAHMTNDDNAKRKLGSSLS
;
A
#
# COMPACT_ATOMS: atom_id res chain seq x y z
N MET A 1 35.22 31.94 40.47
CA MET A 1 34.24 32.30 39.44
C MET A 1 34.24 31.40 38.19
N LYS A 2 35.41 30.97 37.64
CA LYS A 2 35.44 30.10 36.42
C LYS A 2 34.84 28.68 36.64
N ARG A 3 34.92 28.11 37.81
CA ARG A 3 34.37 26.76 38.13
C ARG A 3 32.85 26.73 38.30
N THR A 4 32.25 27.82 38.79
CA THR A 4 30.80 27.98 38.94
C THR A 4 30.12 28.21 37.60
N LEU A 5 30.76 28.88 36.63
CA LEU A 5 30.21 29.03 35.28
C LEU A 5 30.17 27.71 34.51
N LEU A 6 31.20 26.85 34.63
CA LEU A 6 31.20 25.52 34.01
C LEU A 6 30.12 24.61 34.59
N ALA A 7 29.85 24.68 35.90
CA ALA A 7 28.78 23.90 36.51
C ALA A 7 27.38 24.35 36.06
N LEU A 8 27.17 25.68 35.85
CA LEU A 8 25.90 26.20 35.35
C LEU A 8 25.66 25.81 33.89
N VAL A 9 26.68 25.81 33.03
CA VAL A 9 26.58 25.39 31.64
C VAL A 9 26.33 23.88 31.54
N ALA A 10 26.96 23.07 32.37
CA ALA A 10 26.70 21.63 32.45
C ALA A 10 25.30 21.30 32.97
N ALA A 11 24.79 22.06 33.96
CA ALA A 11 23.42 21.90 34.47
C ALA A 11 22.35 22.36 33.48
N ALA A 12 22.61 23.44 32.72
CA ALA A 12 21.72 23.88 31.61
C ALA A 12 21.69 22.88 30.45
N GLY A 13 22.83 22.26 30.12
CA GLY A 13 22.92 21.18 29.13
C GLY A 13 22.19 19.90 29.58
N ALA A 14 22.29 19.53 30.86
CA ALA A 14 21.56 18.39 31.38
C ALA A 14 20.02 18.62 31.50
N ALA A 15 19.61 19.87 31.81
CA ALA A 15 18.19 20.24 31.85
C ALA A 15 17.55 20.29 30.42
N ALA A 16 18.31 20.64 29.40
CA ALA A 16 17.84 20.55 28.00
C ALA A 16 17.71 19.09 27.50
N ALA A 17 18.58 18.19 27.99
CA ALA A 17 18.51 16.76 27.65
C ALA A 17 17.31 16.04 28.32
N SER A 18 16.80 16.56 29.46
CA SER A 18 15.66 15.97 30.15
C SER A 18 14.28 16.39 29.63
N ALA A 19 14.20 17.31 28.63
CA ALA A 19 12.98 17.77 28.01
C ALA A 19 12.66 17.05 26.68
N GLN A 20 13.48 16.12 26.22
CA GLN A 20 13.22 15.35 25.02
C GLN A 20 12.12 14.32 25.28
N SER A 21 10.95 14.53 24.67
CA SER A 21 9.87 13.56 24.70
C SER A 21 10.13 12.47 23.66
N SER A 22 10.36 11.25 24.12
CA SER A 22 10.41 10.06 23.28
C SER A 22 9.18 9.20 23.53
N SER A 23 8.61 8.65 22.48
CA SER A 23 7.46 7.76 22.59
C SER A 23 7.67 6.49 21.78
N VAL A 24 7.28 5.35 22.34
CA VAL A 24 7.20 4.08 21.64
C VAL A 24 5.78 3.56 21.74
N THR A 25 5.16 3.27 20.62
CA THR A 25 3.80 2.74 20.53
C THR A 25 3.84 1.35 19.93
N LEU A 26 3.30 0.37 20.65
CA LEU A 26 2.91 -0.93 20.10
C LEU A 26 1.56 -0.77 19.42
N PHE A 27 1.42 -1.27 18.19
CA PHE A 27 0.16 -1.23 17.43
C PHE A 27 -0.02 -2.51 16.62
N GLY A 28 -1.25 -2.77 16.18
CA GLY A 28 -1.53 -3.91 15.33
C GLY A 28 -2.98 -3.97 14.89
N VAL A 29 -3.26 -4.94 14.04
CA VAL A 29 -4.59 -5.35 13.58
C VAL A 29 -4.59 -6.87 13.54
N ALA A 30 -5.63 -7.49 14.10
CA ALA A 30 -5.95 -8.88 13.92
C ALA A 30 -7.29 -8.95 13.16
N ASP A 31 -7.26 -9.52 11.96
CA ASP A 31 -8.42 -9.60 11.06
C ASP A 31 -8.51 -11.02 10.51
N VAL A 32 -9.61 -11.69 10.80
CA VAL A 32 -9.91 -13.04 10.31
C VAL A 32 -11.37 -13.10 9.88
N SER A 33 -11.64 -13.84 8.82
CA SER A 33 -12.99 -14.05 8.29
C SER A 33 -13.24 -15.50 7.92
N VAL A 34 -14.50 -15.92 7.93
CA VAL A 34 -14.93 -17.10 7.20
C VAL A 34 -15.13 -16.70 5.75
N ALA A 35 -14.47 -17.36 4.83
CA ALA A 35 -14.57 -17.09 3.41
C ALA A 35 -15.01 -18.33 2.63
N TYR A 36 -15.80 -18.11 1.59
CA TYR A 36 -16.18 -19.09 0.59
C TYR A 36 -15.80 -18.56 -0.79
N ILE A 37 -15.05 -19.34 -1.53
CA ILE A 37 -14.66 -19.00 -2.90
C ILE A 37 -15.10 -20.12 -3.82
N SER A 38 -15.79 -19.77 -4.89
CA SER A 38 -16.16 -20.68 -5.98
C SER A 38 -15.54 -20.18 -7.27
N THR A 39 -14.88 -21.06 -7.99
CA THR A 39 -14.29 -20.81 -9.31
C THR A 39 -14.93 -21.75 -10.31
N LYS A 40 -15.36 -21.19 -11.43
CA LYS A 40 -15.87 -21.96 -12.56
C LYS A 40 -14.85 -21.88 -13.70
N ASP A 41 -14.44 -23.03 -14.24
CA ASP A 41 -13.55 -23.07 -15.39
C ASP A 41 -14.33 -22.91 -16.72
N LYS A 42 -13.61 -22.90 -17.85
CA LYS A 42 -14.19 -22.72 -19.17
C LYS A 42 -15.07 -23.89 -19.62
N VAL A 43 -14.83 -25.09 -19.13
CA VAL A 43 -15.59 -26.30 -19.45
C VAL A 43 -16.88 -26.37 -18.63
N GLY A 44 -16.99 -25.50 -17.62
CA GLY A 44 -18.18 -25.41 -16.77
C GLY A 44 -18.02 -26.12 -15.43
N ASP A 45 -16.88 -26.76 -15.17
CA ASP A 45 -16.59 -27.41 -13.90
C ASP A 45 -16.39 -26.36 -12.80
N SER A 46 -17.04 -26.59 -11.68
CA SER A 46 -16.96 -25.69 -10.53
C SER A 46 -16.15 -26.30 -9.40
N LYS A 47 -15.20 -25.54 -8.86
CA LYS A 47 -14.47 -25.90 -7.64
C LYS A 47 -14.72 -24.84 -6.58
N SER A 48 -14.91 -25.26 -5.35
CA SER A 48 -15.11 -24.34 -4.24
C SER A 48 -14.23 -24.70 -3.06
N VAL A 49 -13.88 -23.69 -2.29
CA VAL A 49 -13.16 -23.80 -1.04
C VAL A 49 -13.81 -22.88 -0.01
N TYR A 50 -13.87 -23.33 1.23
CA TYR A 50 -14.29 -22.51 2.36
C TYR A 50 -13.33 -22.73 3.54
N GLY A 51 -13.15 -21.71 4.34
CA GLY A 51 -12.24 -21.78 5.49
C GLY A 51 -12.08 -20.42 6.16
N LEU A 52 -11.14 -20.36 7.08
CA LEU A 52 -10.70 -19.10 7.67
C LEU A 52 -9.74 -18.43 6.71
N ALA A 53 -9.92 -17.13 6.52
CA ALA A 53 -9.07 -16.30 5.69
C ALA A 53 -8.49 -15.14 6.53
N ASN A 54 -7.20 -14.94 6.45
CA ASN A 54 -6.50 -13.83 7.11
C ASN A 54 -6.67 -12.53 6.33
N GLY A 55 -7.04 -11.44 7.01
CA GLY A 55 -6.99 -10.11 6.42
C GLY A 55 -8.06 -9.81 5.39
N GLY A 56 -9.32 -10.20 5.62
CA GLY A 56 -10.42 -9.99 4.68
C GLY A 56 -10.85 -8.53 4.48
N ASN A 57 -10.69 -7.68 5.49
CA ASN A 57 -10.98 -6.25 5.45
C ASN A 57 -9.74 -5.37 5.65
N SER A 58 -8.81 -5.81 6.49
CA SER A 58 -7.53 -5.14 6.74
C SER A 58 -6.43 -6.16 6.93
N SER A 59 -5.27 -5.98 6.31
CA SER A 59 -4.16 -6.94 6.50
C SER A 59 -3.75 -7.02 7.97
N SER A 60 -3.76 -8.23 8.53
CA SER A 60 -3.32 -8.49 9.90
C SER A 60 -1.84 -8.18 10.06
N ARG A 61 -1.47 -7.49 11.13
CA ARG A 61 -0.12 -6.99 11.35
C ARG A 61 0.15 -6.65 12.80
N LEU A 62 1.41 -6.66 13.16
CA LEU A 62 1.93 -6.19 14.44
C LEU A 62 3.11 -5.27 14.20
N GLY A 63 3.28 -4.22 14.99
CA GLY A 63 4.39 -3.29 14.81
C GLY A 63 4.68 -2.41 16.01
N PHE A 64 5.84 -1.76 15.91
CA PHE A 64 6.33 -0.76 16.84
C PHE A 64 6.68 0.49 16.06
N ARG A 65 6.39 1.64 16.61
CA ARG A 65 6.83 2.93 16.09
C ARG A 65 7.20 3.86 17.23
N GLY A 66 8.15 4.72 16.99
CA GLY A 66 8.56 5.70 17.98
C GLY A 66 9.04 6.97 17.31
N GLU A 67 8.95 8.06 18.06
CA GLU A 67 9.48 9.36 17.69
C GLU A 67 10.26 9.92 18.87
N GLU A 68 11.35 10.63 18.57
CA GLU A 68 12.19 11.38 19.49
C GLU A 68 12.27 12.82 18.99
N ASP A 69 12.00 13.77 19.85
CA ASP A 69 12.21 15.19 19.57
C ASP A 69 13.69 15.54 19.79
N LEU A 70 14.37 15.94 18.73
CA LEU A 70 15.80 16.33 18.75
C LEU A 70 16.00 17.80 19.05
N GLY A 71 14.92 18.56 19.25
CA GLY A 71 14.98 20.02 19.42
C GLY A 71 15.07 20.77 18.09
N GLY A 72 14.85 22.07 18.12
CA GLY A 72 14.91 22.92 16.92
C GLY A 72 13.91 22.60 15.83
N GLY A 73 12.84 21.84 16.14
CA GLY A 73 11.85 21.38 15.17
C GLY A 73 12.26 20.12 14.41
N LEU A 74 13.38 19.49 14.78
CA LEU A 74 13.83 18.22 14.24
C LEU A 74 13.32 17.06 15.09
N LYS A 75 12.98 15.95 14.40
CA LYS A 75 12.60 14.68 15.04
C LYS A 75 13.31 13.52 14.35
N ALA A 76 13.65 12.50 15.12
CA ALA A 76 13.99 11.18 14.61
C ALA A 76 12.81 10.24 14.82
N GLY A 77 12.65 9.25 13.96
CA GLY A 77 11.59 8.26 14.11
C GLY A 77 11.98 6.90 13.56
N PHE A 78 11.30 5.88 14.05
CA PHE A 78 11.36 4.55 13.48
C PHE A 78 9.97 3.93 13.34
N TRP A 79 9.84 2.99 12.40
CA TRP A 79 8.63 2.19 12.22
C TRP A 79 9.01 0.77 11.80
N LEU A 80 8.62 -0.21 12.61
CA LEU A 80 8.81 -1.62 12.35
C LEU A 80 7.45 -2.29 12.33
N GLU A 81 7.07 -2.93 11.19
CA GLU A 81 5.76 -3.57 11.00
C GLU A 81 5.92 -4.87 10.24
N GLY A 82 5.38 -5.95 10.78
CA GLY A 82 5.33 -7.26 10.16
C GLY A 82 3.92 -7.78 9.99
N GLY A 83 3.71 -8.63 8.98
CA GLY A 83 2.47 -9.37 8.81
C GLY A 83 2.34 -10.47 9.86
N ILE A 84 1.12 -10.74 10.28
CA ILE A 84 0.77 -11.91 11.11
C ILE A 84 -0.36 -12.68 10.43
N ASN A 85 -0.35 -14.00 10.60
CA ASN A 85 -1.42 -14.88 10.14
C ASN A 85 -2.27 -15.26 11.34
N VAL A 86 -3.49 -14.77 11.38
CA VAL A 86 -4.40 -15.00 12.52
C VAL A 86 -5.16 -16.32 12.35
N ASP A 87 -5.29 -16.80 11.13
CA ASP A 87 -5.99 -18.04 10.80
C ASP A 87 -5.20 -19.31 11.12
N ASP A 88 -3.88 -19.29 11.02
CA ASP A 88 -3.02 -20.48 11.22
C ASP A 88 -1.80 -20.24 12.16
N GLY A 89 -1.62 -19.00 12.63
CA GLY A 89 -0.48 -18.59 13.45
C GLY A 89 0.80 -18.34 12.63
N GLY A 90 0.89 -18.84 11.41
CA GLY A 90 2.02 -18.70 10.51
C GLY A 90 3.37 -19.18 11.06
N THR A 91 4.39 -19.12 10.24
CA THR A 91 5.77 -19.43 10.63
C THR A 91 6.69 -18.23 10.43
N GLY A 92 7.39 -17.83 11.48
CA GLY A 92 8.42 -16.81 11.44
C GLY A 92 7.88 -15.38 11.25
N PHE A 93 8.02 -14.55 12.26
CA PHE A 93 7.69 -13.14 12.19
C PHE A 93 8.84 -12.33 11.57
N LYS A 94 8.52 -11.44 10.64
CA LYS A 94 9.48 -10.51 10.00
C LYS A 94 8.87 -9.13 9.88
N PHE A 95 9.68 -8.08 10.03
CA PHE A 95 9.25 -6.71 9.73
C PHE A 95 9.25 -6.43 8.21
N ASP A 96 8.51 -7.25 7.48
CA ASP A 96 8.48 -7.26 6.01
C ASP A 96 7.53 -6.22 5.40
N ARG A 97 6.64 -5.62 6.22
CA ARG A 97 5.68 -4.62 5.76
C ARG A 97 6.28 -3.21 5.75
N ARG A 98 6.91 -2.81 6.84
CA ARG A 98 7.68 -1.58 6.96
C ARG A 98 8.82 -1.77 7.96
N SER A 99 9.99 -1.32 7.57
CA SER A 99 11.17 -1.30 8.43
C SER A 99 11.98 -0.06 8.07
N THR A 100 11.76 1.04 8.81
CA THR A 100 12.28 2.36 8.43
C THR A 100 12.78 3.13 9.63
N VAL A 101 13.78 3.99 9.35
CA VAL A 101 14.18 5.11 10.20
C VAL A 101 13.95 6.41 9.42
N SER A 102 13.65 7.49 10.13
CA SER A 102 13.32 8.78 9.52
C SER A 102 13.92 9.93 10.29
N VAL A 103 14.26 11.01 9.56
CA VAL A 103 14.49 12.35 10.10
C VAL A 103 13.42 13.26 9.53
N MET A 104 12.76 14.01 10.40
CA MET A 104 11.60 14.84 10.08
C MET A 104 11.83 16.27 10.58
N GLY A 105 11.28 17.24 9.86
CA GLY A 105 11.36 18.66 10.22
C GLY A 105 10.48 19.52 9.34
N ASN A 106 10.69 20.83 9.38
CA ASN A 106 9.97 21.78 8.50
C ASN A 106 10.25 21.53 7.00
N PHE A 107 11.35 20.86 6.69
CA PHE A 107 11.70 20.46 5.33
C PHE A 107 10.89 19.22 4.84
N GLY A 108 10.14 18.57 5.70
CA GLY A 108 9.45 17.31 5.40
C GLY A 108 10.09 16.11 6.11
N GLU A 109 10.13 14.96 5.44
CA GLU A 109 10.66 13.72 6.00
C GLU A 109 11.62 13.05 5.02
N VAL A 110 12.83 12.71 5.49
CA VAL A 110 13.75 11.78 4.83
C VAL A 110 13.63 10.45 5.55
N ARG A 111 13.27 9.40 4.78
CA ARG A 111 13.01 8.05 5.29
C ARG A 111 13.92 7.05 4.61
N LEU A 112 14.54 6.16 5.39
CA LEU A 112 15.43 5.12 4.93
C LEU A 112 14.88 3.74 5.30
N GLY A 113 15.02 2.74 4.43
CA GLY A 113 14.69 1.36 4.69
C GLY A 113 13.65 0.77 3.76
N ARG A 114 12.77 -0.11 4.27
CA ARG A 114 11.70 -0.78 3.51
C ARG A 114 10.35 -0.13 3.76
N ASP A 115 9.68 0.31 2.69
CA ASP A 115 8.35 0.90 2.79
C ASP A 115 7.51 0.66 1.51
N LYS A 116 6.25 1.09 1.55
CA LYS A 116 5.34 1.11 0.40
C LYS A 116 5.88 2.03 -0.70
N THR A 117 5.74 1.58 -1.94
CA THR A 117 6.04 2.43 -3.09
C THR A 117 5.02 3.55 -3.25
N PRO A 118 5.40 4.71 -3.80
CA PRO A 118 4.47 5.81 -4.07
C PRO A 118 3.30 5.39 -4.96
N GLY A 119 3.55 4.55 -5.97
CA GLY A 119 2.52 4.01 -6.85
C GLY A 119 1.49 3.16 -6.13
N TYR A 120 1.94 2.26 -5.27
CA TYR A 120 1.03 1.42 -4.48
C TYR A 120 0.20 2.23 -3.48
N GLN A 121 0.80 3.20 -2.79
CA GLN A 121 0.06 4.07 -1.88
C GLN A 121 -1.06 4.83 -2.60
N ASN A 122 -0.83 5.25 -3.83
CA ASN A 122 -1.84 5.93 -4.62
C ASN A 122 -2.99 5.00 -5.00
N LEU A 123 -2.69 3.78 -5.45
CA LEU A 123 -3.69 2.75 -5.77
C LEU A 123 -4.61 2.45 -4.58
N GLU A 124 -4.06 2.20 -3.40
CA GLU A 124 -4.87 1.88 -2.21
C GLU A 124 -5.68 3.07 -1.69
N THR A 125 -5.22 4.30 -1.95
CA THR A 125 -5.92 5.52 -1.53
C THR A 125 -7.24 5.71 -2.29
N PHE A 126 -7.26 5.43 -3.58
CA PHE A 126 -8.39 5.76 -4.47
C PHE A 126 -9.22 4.54 -4.86
N HIS A 127 -9.21 3.49 -4.03
CA HIS A 127 -10.09 2.34 -4.20
C HIS A 127 -10.92 2.07 -2.94
N ALA A 128 -12.21 1.77 -3.10
CA ALA A 128 -13.14 1.65 -1.97
C ALA A 128 -12.76 0.55 -0.96
N PHE A 129 -12.12 -0.53 -1.41
CA PHE A 129 -11.62 -1.62 -0.58
C PHE A 129 -10.09 -1.57 -0.37
N GLY A 130 -9.41 -0.51 -0.85
CA GLY A 130 -7.95 -0.52 -0.88
C GLY A 130 -7.41 -1.71 -1.67
N ASP A 131 -6.42 -2.40 -1.13
CA ASP A 131 -5.79 -3.59 -1.75
C ASP A 131 -5.90 -4.83 -0.83
N THR A 132 -7.00 -4.98 -0.11
CA THR A 132 -7.17 -6.05 0.88
C THR A 132 -8.48 -6.80 0.67
N GLY A 133 -8.45 -8.13 0.89
CA GLY A 133 -9.60 -9.01 0.77
C GLY A 133 -10.11 -9.19 -0.66
N MET A 134 -11.24 -9.86 -0.81
CA MET A 134 -11.85 -10.19 -2.11
C MET A 134 -12.24 -8.96 -2.92
N GLY A 135 -12.59 -7.86 -2.25
CA GLY A 135 -12.91 -6.58 -2.88
C GLY A 135 -11.68 -5.74 -3.25
N GLY A 136 -10.48 -6.06 -2.75
CA GLY A 136 -9.25 -5.29 -2.93
C GLY A 136 -8.82 -5.16 -4.39
N ILE A 137 -8.21 -4.04 -4.76
CA ILE A 137 -7.98 -3.71 -6.17
C ILE A 137 -6.97 -4.60 -6.90
N ASN A 138 -6.04 -5.25 -6.19
CA ASN A 138 -4.95 -6.00 -6.82
C ASN A 138 -4.26 -5.22 -7.98
N GLY A 139 -4.19 -3.90 -7.82
CA GLY A 139 -3.68 -2.99 -8.85
C GLY A 139 -2.15 -2.89 -8.92
N HIS A 140 -1.45 -3.53 -8.01
CA HIS A 140 -0.04 -3.82 -8.12
C HIS A 140 0.11 -5.14 -8.90
N ASN A 141 1.11 -5.27 -9.72
CA ASN A 141 1.32 -6.46 -10.56
C ASN A 141 0.19 -6.70 -11.59
N LEU A 142 -0.27 -5.66 -12.26
CA LEU A 142 -1.28 -5.80 -13.32
C LEU A 142 -0.81 -6.77 -14.40
N ILE A 143 0.46 -6.68 -14.81
CA ILE A 143 1.06 -7.55 -15.82
C ILE A 143 1.26 -8.97 -15.26
N SER A 144 1.83 -9.13 -14.07
CA SER A 144 2.12 -10.46 -13.52
C SER A 144 0.86 -11.27 -13.20
N SER A 145 -0.26 -10.59 -12.98
CA SER A 145 -1.58 -11.21 -12.79
C SER A 145 -2.32 -11.43 -14.11
N SER A 146 -1.76 -11.05 -15.25
CA SER A 146 -2.33 -11.31 -16.58
C SER A 146 -1.96 -12.73 -17.08
N ALA A 147 -2.63 -13.17 -18.15
CA ALA A 147 -2.43 -14.49 -18.76
C ALA A 147 -0.97 -14.79 -19.12
N ALA A 148 -0.23 -13.76 -19.45
CA ALA A 148 1.12 -13.89 -20.02
C ALA A 148 2.24 -13.99 -18.96
N GLY A 149 1.91 -13.94 -17.65
CA GLY A 149 2.87 -14.03 -16.53
C GLY A 149 4.18 -13.26 -16.75
N THR A 150 4.61 -12.49 -15.78
CA THR A 150 5.96 -11.92 -15.72
C THR A 150 6.57 -12.26 -14.39
N PRO A 151 7.88 -12.22 -14.25
CA PRO A 151 8.53 -12.32 -12.94
C PRO A 151 7.89 -11.35 -11.95
N GLU A 152 7.75 -11.77 -10.70
CA GLU A 152 7.32 -10.90 -9.61
C GLU A 152 8.22 -9.65 -9.56
N GLY A 153 7.61 -8.50 -9.29
CA GLY A 153 8.36 -7.27 -9.06
C GLY A 153 8.23 -6.18 -10.11
N SER A 154 7.43 -6.36 -11.16
CA SER A 154 7.19 -5.31 -12.17
C SER A 154 6.56 -4.03 -11.60
N ASN A 155 5.76 -4.14 -10.54
CA ASN A 155 5.18 -3.02 -9.80
C ASN A 155 5.03 -3.41 -8.32
N PRO A 156 6.09 -3.37 -7.52
CA PRO A 156 6.08 -3.91 -6.17
C PRO A 156 5.22 -3.05 -5.23
N LYS A 157 4.52 -3.71 -4.31
CA LYS A 157 3.83 -3.02 -3.19
C LYS A 157 4.82 -2.24 -2.33
N ARG A 158 6.00 -2.81 -2.14
CA ARG A 158 7.06 -2.29 -1.26
C ARG A 158 8.41 -2.40 -1.93
N VAL A 159 9.28 -1.51 -1.53
CA VAL A 159 10.68 -1.49 -1.95
C VAL A 159 11.56 -1.53 -0.71
N SER A 160 12.59 -2.39 -0.74
CA SER A 160 13.65 -2.45 0.26
C SER A 160 14.80 -1.53 -0.12
N ASN A 161 15.73 -1.32 0.81
CA ASN A 161 16.98 -0.59 0.54
C ASN A 161 16.68 0.75 -0.14
N SER A 162 15.74 1.51 0.45
CA SER A 162 15.25 2.71 -0.20
C SER A 162 15.51 3.98 0.60
N VAL A 163 15.65 5.06 -0.14
CA VAL A 163 15.61 6.44 0.34
C VAL A 163 14.34 7.07 -0.20
N SER A 164 13.55 7.63 0.70
CA SER A 164 12.33 8.37 0.35
C SER A 164 12.38 9.77 0.93
N TYR A 165 11.89 10.73 0.16
CA TYR A 165 11.61 12.07 0.65
C TYR A 165 10.11 12.34 0.54
N LEU A 166 9.51 12.77 1.64
CA LEU A 166 8.11 13.14 1.74
C LEU A 166 8.03 14.65 1.95
N LEU A 167 7.18 15.29 1.14
CA LEU A 167 6.97 16.74 1.21
C LEU A 167 6.42 17.15 2.59
N PRO A 168 6.78 18.33 3.08
CA PRO A 168 6.14 18.93 4.23
C PRO A 168 4.70 19.32 3.89
N LYS A 169 3.94 19.81 4.88
CA LYS A 169 2.59 20.32 4.66
C LYS A 169 2.65 21.62 3.85
N LEU A 170 2.11 21.61 2.63
CA LEU A 170 2.14 22.73 1.67
C LEU A 170 0.72 23.06 1.20
N GLY A 171 -0.15 23.58 2.10
CA GLY A 171 -1.48 24.06 1.71
C GLY A 171 -2.37 23.01 1.04
N GLY A 172 -2.28 21.76 1.45
CA GLY A 172 -3.01 20.62 0.85
C GLY A 172 -2.21 19.81 -0.15
N VAL A 173 -1.11 20.33 -0.68
CA VAL A 173 -0.20 19.54 -1.54
C VAL A 173 0.54 18.53 -0.70
N TYR A 174 0.63 17.30 -1.19
CA TYR A 174 1.44 16.23 -0.62
C TYR A 174 2.19 15.46 -1.71
N GLY A 175 3.28 14.83 -1.35
CA GLY A 175 4.05 14.07 -2.31
C GLY A 175 5.14 13.24 -1.67
N GLN A 176 5.66 12.30 -2.47
CA GLN A 176 6.75 11.42 -2.10
C GLN A 176 7.55 11.06 -3.34
N ILE A 177 8.87 11.12 -3.23
CA ILE A 177 9.78 10.49 -4.17
C ILE A 177 10.53 9.39 -3.44
N THR A 178 10.76 8.28 -4.11
CA THR A 178 11.46 7.10 -3.55
C THR A 178 12.44 6.56 -4.57
N TYR A 179 13.65 6.25 -4.11
CA TYR A 179 14.64 5.49 -4.85
C TYR A 179 14.99 4.23 -4.06
N GLY A 180 14.84 3.06 -4.69
CA GLY A 180 15.27 1.77 -4.16
C GLY A 180 16.52 1.29 -4.88
N PHE A 181 17.55 0.93 -4.11
CA PHE A 181 18.81 0.42 -4.64
C PHE A 181 18.64 -1.03 -5.09
N GLY A 182 19.23 -1.38 -6.22
CA GLY A 182 19.13 -2.74 -6.78
C GLY A 182 20.06 -3.76 -6.12
N GLU A 183 21.17 -3.29 -5.56
CA GLU A 183 22.15 -4.10 -4.79
C GLU A 183 22.68 -5.34 -5.53
N GLN A 184 22.77 -5.27 -6.86
CA GLN A 184 23.34 -6.33 -7.66
C GLN A 184 24.82 -6.04 -7.95
N ALA A 185 25.70 -6.87 -7.45
CA ALA A 185 27.13 -6.75 -7.71
C ALA A 185 27.41 -6.78 -9.23
N GLY A 186 28.17 -5.81 -9.72
CA GLY A 186 28.47 -5.63 -11.15
C GLY A 186 27.37 -4.96 -11.97
N ASN A 187 26.15 -4.78 -11.42
CA ASN A 187 25.07 -4.04 -12.06
C ASN A 187 24.15 -3.37 -11.03
N ASN A 188 24.59 -2.26 -10.43
CA ASN A 188 23.85 -1.54 -9.40
C ASN A 188 22.49 -1.01 -9.84
N SER A 189 22.21 -0.97 -11.15
CA SER A 189 20.92 -0.53 -11.68
C SER A 189 19.86 -1.63 -11.76
N LEU A 190 20.25 -2.90 -11.82
CA LEU A 190 19.33 -4.03 -11.86
C LEU A 190 18.56 -4.13 -10.54
N SER A 191 17.24 -4.36 -10.60
CA SER A 191 16.30 -4.35 -9.48
C SER A 191 16.08 -2.96 -8.84
N SER A 192 16.70 -1.89 -9.37
CA SER A 192 16.45 -0.53 -8.86
C SER A 192 15.02 -0.07 -9.16
N THR A 193 14.48 0.73 -8.26
CA THR A 193 13.12 1.27 -8.34
C THR A 193 13.15 2.78 -8.17
N VAL A 194 12.43 3.49 -9.01
CA VAL A 194 12.13 4.92 -8.82
C VAL A 194 10.62 5.08 -8.75
N GLY A 195 10.13 5.84 -7.79
CA GLY A 195 8.71 6.15 -7.65
C GLY A 195 8.47 7.59 -7.25
N LEU A 196 7.43 8.19 -7.82
CA LEU A 196 6.94 9.53 -7.51
C LEU A 196 5.44 9.49 -7.28
N ARG A 197 4.96 10.21 -6.29
CA ARG A 197 3.55 10.52 -6.06
C ARG A 197 3.42 12.01 -5.76
N VAL A 198 2.44 12.66 -6.38
CA VAL A 198 2.06 14.05 -6.09
C VAL A 198 0.55 14.12 -6.04
N GLY A 199 0.02 14.81 -5.04
CA GLY A 199 -1.41 14.97 -4.85
C GLY A 199 -1.77 16.28 -4.16
N TYR A 200 -3.06 16.56 -4.20
CA TYR A 200 -3.68 17.68 -3.52
C TYR A 200 -4.92 17.20 -2.75
N ALA A 201 -4.95 17.45 -1.46
CA ALA A 201 -6.07 17.16 -0.58
C ALA A 201 -6.45 18.40 0.21
N ASN A 202 -7.64 18.94 -0.05
CA ASN A 202 -8.17 20.10 0.66
C ASN A 202 -9.70 20.04 0.74
N GLY A 203 -10.23 20.20 1.95
CA GLY A 203 -11.64 20.01 2.19
C GLY A 203 -12.13 18.63 1.73
N PRO A 204 -13.18 18.54 0.91
CA PRO A 204 -13.73 17.26 0.45
C PRO A 204 -12.95 16.61 -0.69
N LEU A 205 -12.08 17.34 -1.40
CA LEU A 205 -11.36 16.88 -2.59
C LEU A 205 -10.05 16.21 -2.22
N ASN A 206 -9.77 15.05 -2.83
CA ASN A 206 -8.45 14.44 -2.86
C ASN A 206 -8.17 13.94 -4.29
N VAL A 207 -7.06 14.39 -4.89
CA VAL A 207 -6.61 13.96 -6.21
C VAL A 207 -5.11 13.72 -6.19
N ALA A 208 -4.63 12.62 -6.76
CA ALA A 208 -3.20 12.38 -6.89
C ALA A 208 -2.85 11.49 -8.06
N GLY A 209 -1.67 11.76 -8.61
CA GLY A 209 -1.02 10.92 -9.60
C GLY A 209 0.25 10.29 -9.04
N ALA A 210 0.59 9.12 -9.55
CA ALA A 210 1.84 8.45 -9.25
C ALA A 210 2.44 7.83 -10.52
N TYR A 211 3.76 7.83 -10.56
CA TYR A 211 4.55 7.21 -11.62
C TYR A 211 5.73 6.48 -11.01
N GLY A 212 6.11 5.35 -11.61
CA GLY A 212 7.30 4.66 -11.18
C GLY A 212 7.88 3.75 -12.27
N THR A 213 9.13 3.38 -12.04
CA THR A 213 9.88 2.46 -12.89
C THR A 213 10.60 1.43 -12.04
N VAL A 214 10.66 0.21 -12.54
CA VAL A 214 11.45 -0.88 -11.96
C VAL A 214 12.31 -1.48 -13.06
N LYS A 215 13.59 -1.64 -12.80
CA LYS A 215 14.51 -2.36 -13.68
C LYS A 215 14.55 -3.82 -13.26
N GLY A 216 13.81 -4.67 -13.96
CA GLY A 216 13.79 -6.12 -13.78
C GLY A 216 14.66 -6.84 -14.79
N GLY A 217 14.55 -8.18 -14.83
CA GLY A 217 15.32 -9.03 -15.75
C GLY A 217 16.61 -9.54 -15.11
N GLU A 218 17.58 -9.88 -15.94
CA GLU A 218 18.87 -10.45 -15.55
C GLU A 218 20.02 -9.57 -16.06
N VAL A 219 21.23 -9.81 -15.57
CA VAL A 219 22.44 -9.15 -16.07
C VAL A 219 22.59 -9.46 -17.57
N GLY A 220 22.66 -8.42 -18.38
CA GLY A 220 22.72 -8.53 -19.85
C GLY A 220 21.36 -8.54 -20.55
N ASN A 221 20.24 -8.74 -19.83
CA ASN A 221 18.89 -8.69 -20.38
C ASN A 221 17.94 -7.92 -19.43
N THR A 222 18.13 -6.62 -19.33
CA THR A 222 17.36 -5.74 -18.44
C THR A 222 16.04 -5.31 -19.08
N VAL A 223 14.97 -5.44 -18.34
CA VAL A 223 13.62 -4.98 -18.73
C VAL A 223 13.20 -3.80 -17.86
N ASN A 224 12.75 -2.72 -18.47
CA ASN A 224 12.18 -1.59 -17.76
C ASN A 224 10.67 -1.71 -17.65
N TYR A 225 10.17 -1.96 -16.45
CA TYR A 225 8.74 -1.88 -16.14
C TYR A 225 8.39 -0.46 -15.75
N LYS A 226 7.28 0.06 -16.26
CA LYS A 226 6.75 1.39 -15.96
C LYS A 226 5.33 1.26 -15.48
N HIS A 227 5.00 1.95 -14.42
CA HIS A 227 3.65 2.01 -13.90
C HIS A 227 3.22 3.47 -13.67
N PHE A 228 1.96 3.72 -13.95
CA PHE A 228 1.32 5.01 -13.76
C PHE A 228 -0.05 4.78 -13.14
N ASN A 229 -0.48 5.66 -12.27
CA ASN A 229 -1.87 5.73 -11.84
C ASN A 229 -2.28 7.14 -11.47
N LEU A 230 -3.57 7.43 -11.64
CA LEU A 230 -4.23 8.68 -11.29
C LEU A 230 -5.53 8.35 -10.60
N GLY A 231 -5.77 8.96 -9.45
CA GLY A 231 -6.99 8.77 -8.69
C GLY A 231 -7.56 10.08 -8.18
N ALA A 232 -8.87 10.09 -7.98
CA ALA A 232 -9.59 11.20 -7.37
C ALA A 232 -10.73 10.67 -6.50
N SER A 233 -11.03 11.40 -5.43
CA SER A 233 -12.20 11.20 -4.59
C SER A 233 -12.77 12.53 -4.10
N TYR A 234 -14.07 12.55 -3.85
CA TYR A 234 -14.76 13.73 -3.30
C TYR A 234 -15.73 13.29 -2.21
N ASN A 235 -15.59 13.85 -1.03
CA ASN A 235 -16.45 13.55 0.12
C ASN A 235 -17.65 14.50 0.15
N PHE A 236 -18.83 14.01 -0.21
CA PHE A 236 -20.09 14.74 -0.13
C PHE A 236 -20.74 14.70 1.28
N GLY A 237 -20.09 14.10 2.27
CA GLY A 237 -20.66 13.86 3.60
C GLY A 237 -21.48 12.58 3.65
N VAL A 238 -22.43 12.40 2.75
CA VAL A 238 -23.30 11.21 2.64
C VAL A 238 -22.65 10.07 1.86
N ALA A 239 -21.70 10.38 1.01
CA ALA A 239 -20.93 9.38 0.22
C ALA A 239 -19.60 9.99 -0.24
N THR A 240 -18.62 9.12 -0.46
CA THR A 240 -17.31 9.45 -1.04
C THR A 240 -17.10 8.63 -2.29
N PRO A 241 -17.61 9.06 -3.47
CA PRO A 241 -17.23 8.45 -4.73
C PRO A 241 -15.74 8.63 -5.01
N MET A 242 -15.18 7.68 -5.75
CA MET A 242 -13.78 7.67 -6.16
C MET A 242 -13.60 7.03 -7.51
N VAL A 243 -12.59 7.49 -8.22
CA VAL A 243 -12.17 6.96 -9.51
C VAL A 243 -10.68 6.70 -9.49
N LEU A 244 -10.26 5.68 -10.22
CA LEU A 244 -8.85 5.31 -10.34
C LEU A 244 -8.61 4.77 -11.75
N ILE A 245 -7.57 5.26 -12.40
CA ILE A 245 -7.00 4.69 -13.60
C ILE A 245 -5.57 4.30 -13.34
N ALA A 246 -5.13 3.16 -13.86
CA ALA A 246 -3.75 2.73 -13.76
C ALA A 246 -3.30 2.02 -15.04
N SER A 247 -2.01 2.04 -15.31
CA SER A 247 -1.40 1.32 -16.42
C SER A 247 -0.05 0.78 -15.98
N GLU A 248 0.22 -0.45 -16.33
CA GLU A 248 1.52 -1.09 -16.16
C GLU A 248 1.99 -1.63 -17.50
N ARG A 249 3.26 -1.39 -17.84
CA ARG A 249 3.86 -1.81 -19.11
C ARG A 249 5.33 -2.20 -18.94
N GLY A 250 5.75 -3.16 -19.73
CA GLY A 250 7.15 -3.63 -19.80
C GLY A 250 7.21 -5.04 -20.40
N ASN A 251 8.33 -5.41 -20.99
CA ASN A 251 8.52 -6.72 -21.63
C ASN A 251 7.39 -7.04 -22.64
N ASP A 252 7.12 -6.12 -23.54
CA ASP A 252 6.05 -6.20 -24.56
C ASP A 252 4.63 -6.47 -24.04
N LYS A 253 4.42 -6.20 -22.74
CA LYS A 253 3.13 -6.34 -22.07
C LYS A 253 2.60 -4.98 -21.66
N ARG A 254 1.27 -4.86 -21.62
CA ARG A 254 0.57 -3.70 -21.11
C ARG A 254 -0.80 -4.10 -20.59
N VAL A 255 -1.09 -3.74 -19.35
CA VAL A 255 -2.42 -3.86 -18.75
C VAL A 255 -2.85 -2.51 -18.21
N ASP A 256 -4.04 -2.08 -18.59
CA ASP A 256 -4.70 -0.90 -18.07
C ASP A 256 -5.82 -1.31 -17.10
N LEU A 257 -5.99 -0.53 -16.04
CA LEU A 257 -7.00 -0.69 -15.00
C LEU A 257 -7.84 0.56 -14.92
N TYR A 258 -9.15 0.38 -14.89
CA TYR A 258 -10.15 1.42 -14.64
C TYR A 258 -11.03 0.98 -13.48
N SER A 259 -11.20 1.84 -12.49
CA SER A 259 -12.04 1.54 -11.33
C SER A 259 -12.88 2.74 -10.92
N ILE A 260 -14.13 2.47 -10.60
CA ILE A 260 -15.01 3.38 -9.90
C ILE A 260 -15.43 2.74 -8.58
N GLY A 261 -15.60 3.54 -7.56
CA GLY A 261 -16.01 3.04 -6.25
C GLY A 261 -16.69 4.11 -5.42
N VAL A 262 -17.29 3.68 -4.34
CA VAL A 262 -17.93 4.56 -3.36
C VAL A 262 -17.80 3.98 -1.95
N LYS A 263 -17.60 4.86 -1.00
CA LYS A 263 -17.78 4.62 0.44
C LYS A 263 -18.92 5.49 0.93
N ALA A 264 -19.83 4.94 1.72
CA ALA A 264 -20.95 5.70 2.27
C ALA A 264 -21.17 5.31 3.74
N PRO A 265 -21.24 6.29 4.67
CA PRO A 265 -21.68 6.03 6.03
C PRO A 265 -23.09 5.43 6.01
N LEU A 266 -23.31 4.35 6.75
CA LEU A 266 -24.61 3.72 6.88
C LEU A 266 -24.79 3.24 8.32
N GLY A 267 -25.61 3.94 9.10
CA GLY A 267 -25.74 3.69 10.54
C GLY A 267 -24.38 3.78 11.25
N PRO A 268 -24.01 2.84 12.10
CA PRO A 268 -22.72 2.83 12.81
C PRO A 268 -21.56 2.35 11.95
N GLY A 269 -21.79 2.04 10.69
CA GLY A 269 -20.82 1.42 9.78
C GLY A 269 -20.58 2.19 8.49
N GLU A 270 -19.96 1.47 7.52
CA GLU A 270 -19.62 2.00 6.21
C GLU A 270 -19.94 0.96 5.12
N LEU A 271 -20.78 1.35 4.17
CA LEU A 271 -20.99 0.61 2.93
C LEU A 271 -19.86 0.94 1.94
N ARG A 272 -19.39 -0.09 1.23
CA ARG A 272 -18.38 0.02 0.17
C ARG A 272 -18.87 -0.70 -1.08
N ALA A 273 -18.68 -0.09 -2.23
CA ALA A 273 -18.91 -0.74 -3.51
C ALA A 273 -17.82 -0.32 -4.50
N ALA A 274 -17.45 -1.22 -5.40
CA ALA A 274 -16.48 -0.93 -6.45
C ALA A 274 -16.73 -1.79 -7.68
N TYR A 275 -16.47 -1.22 -8.85
CA TYR A 275 -16.37 -1.91 -10.11
C TYR A 275 -15.01 -1.61 -10.74
N SER A 276 -14.32 -2.64 -11.21
CA SER A 276 -12.98 -2.54 -11.79
C SER A 276 -12.88 -3.33 -13.07
N MET A 277 -12.29 -2.74 -14.12
CA MET A 277 -11.99 -3.38 -15.39
C MET A 277 -10.49 -3.45 -15.60
N TYR A 278 -10.01 -4.61 -16.00
CA TYR A 278 -8.62 -4.90 -16.35
C TYR A 278 -8.55 -5.18 -17.84
N LYS A 279 -7.85 -4.32 -18.59
CA LYS A 279 -7.73 -4.40 -20.04
C LYS A 279 -6.31 -4.81 -20.43
N ASP A 280 -6.14 -6.04 -20.89
CA ASP A 280 -4.88 -6.48 -21.51
C ASP A 280 -4.79 -5.87 -22.92
N LYS A 281 -3.70 -5.14 -23.21
CA LYS A 281 -3.53 -4.44 -24.48
C LYS A 281 -2.66 -5.22 -25.48
N ARG A 282 -2.22 -6.42 -25.12
CA ARG A 282 -1.31 -7.23 -25.90
C ARG A 282 -1.82 -8.64 -26.18
N VAL A 283 -2.66 -9.15 -25.30
CA VAL A 283 -3.28 -10.47 -25.44
C VAL A 283 -4.78 -10.27 -25.70
N SER A 284 -5.28 -10.84 -26.79
CA SER A 284 -6.72 -10.84 -27.09
C SER A 284 -7.47 -11.72 -26.09
N ASP A 285 -8.71 -11.36 -25.81
CA ASP A 285 -9.60 -12.12 -24.91
C ASP A 285 -8.97 -12.38 -23.52
N ALA A 286 -8.20 -11.41 -23.00
CA ALA A 286 -7.52 -11.48 -21.71
C ALA A 286 -7.95 -10.37 -20.75
N ASP A 287 -9.09 -9.76 -21.02
CA ASP A 287 -9.71 -8.77 -20.16
C ASP A 287 -10.39 -9.45 -18.97
N ALA A 288 -10.58 -8.68 -17.91
CA ALA A 288 -11.34 -9.11 -16.74
C ALA A 288 -12.11 -7.95 -16.13
N SER A 289 -13.17 -8.27 -15.43
CA SER A 289 -13.90 -7.30 -14.63
C SER A 289 -14.22 -7.85 -13.26
N ARG A 290 -14.38 -6.94 -12.29
CA ARG A 290 -14.73 -7.30 -10.92
C ARG A 290 -15.74 -6.31 -10.38
N ILE A 291 -16.80 -6.82 -9.75
CA ILE A 291 -17.70 -6.08 -8.89
C ILE A 291 -17.49 -6.53 -7.45
N ALA A 292 -17.52 -5.60 -6.52
CA ALA A 292 -17.46 -5.90 -5.09
C ALA A 292 -18.40 -4.99 -4.32
N ILE A 293 -19.03 -5.53 -3.27
CA ILE A 293 -19.84 -4.81 -2.28
C ILE A 293 -19.48 -5.34 -0.89
N GLY A 294 -19.45 -4.46 0.10
CA GLY A 294 -19.15 -4.84 1.47
C GLY A 294 -19.69 -3.83 2.47
N TYR A 295 -19.88 -4.30 3.68
CA TYR A 295 -20.33 -3.46 4.80
C TYR A 295 -19.49 -3.80 6.03
N GLY A 296 -18.97 -2.76 6.68
CA GLY A 296 -18.31 -2.85 7.98
C GLY A 296 -19.19 -2.22 9.06
N TYR A 297 -19.53 -2.97 10.10
CA TYR A 297 -20.30 -2.53 11.26
C TYR A 297 -19.38 -2.32 12.46
N ARG A 298 -19.26 -1.11 12.96
CA ARG A 298 -18.39 -0.77 14.10
C ARG A 298 -19.07 -1.13 15.43
N LEU A 299 -18.54 -2.12 16.12
CA LEU A 299 -18.92 -2.42 17.51
C LEU A 299 -18.28 -1.44 18.49
N SER A 300 -17.09 -0.96 18.16
CA SER A 300 -16.35 0.04 18.93
C SER A 300 -15.36 0.79 18.04
N LYS A 301 -14.57 1.71 18.62
CA LYS A 301 -13.45 2.38 17.90
C LYS A 301 -12.36 1.41 17.43
N ARG A 302 -12.32 0.18 17.96
CA ARG A 302 -11.26 -0.81 17.71
C ARG A 302 -11.77 -2.12 17.15
N THR A 303 -13.09 -2.35 17.13
CA THR A 303 -13.70 -3.61 16.74
C THR A 303 -14.77 -3.38 15.68
N GLU A 304 -14.62 -4.05 14.55
CA GLU A 304 -15.55 -4.00 13.42
C GLU A 304 -15.91 -5.43 12.99
N LEU A 305 -17.21 -5.69 12.78
CA LEU A 305 -17.69 -6.85 12.04
C LEU A 305 -17.89 -6.45 10.60
N TYR A 306 -17.56 -7.33 9.67
CA TYR A 306 -17.74 -7.02 8.27
C TYR A 306 -18.22 -8.23 7.46
N ALA A 307 -18.85 -7.92 6.34
CA ALA A 307 -19.16 -8.87 5.28
C ALA A 307 -18.84 -8.26 3.92
N ALA A 308 -18.35 -9.05 3.01
CA ALA A 308 -18.06 -8.63 1.65
C ALA A 308 -18.38 -9.72 0.64
N PHE A 309 -18.85 -9.31 -0.52
CA PHE A 309 -19.04 -10.15 -1.69
C PHE A 309 -18.25 -9.56 -2.86
N ALA A 310 -17.62 -10.42 -3.64
CA ALA A 310 -17.00 -10.03 -4.89
C ALA A 310 -17.21 -11.09 -5.96
N HIS A 311 -17.40 -10.63 -7.18
CA HIS A 311 -17.49 -11.49 -8.36
C HIS A 311 -16.51 -10.99 -9.41
N MET A 312 -15.73 -11.91 -9.99
CA MET A 312 -14.77 -11.63 -11.04
C MET A 312 -15.13 -12.45 -12.28
N THR A 313 -15.21 -11.76 -13.39
CA THR A 313 -15.38 -12.36 -14.72
C THR A 313 -14.07 -12.22 -15.46
N ASN A 314 -13.60 -13.31 -16.03
CA ASN A 314 -12.43 -13.38 -16.88
C ASN A 314 -12.85 -13.73 -18.31
N ASP A 315 -12.28 -13.05 -19.30
CA ASP A 315 -12.34 -13.49 -20.68
C ASP A 315 -11.48 -14.76 -20.86
N ASP A 316 -11.57 -15.36 -22.02
CA ASP A 316 -11.01 -16.70 -22.29
C ASP A 316 -9.52 -16.86 -21.95
N ASN A 317 -8.72 -15.85 -22.17
CA ASN A 317 -7.29 -15.87 -21.90
C ASN A 317 -6.91 -15.19 -20.57
N ALA A 318 -7.86 -14.60 -19.84
CA ALA A 318 -7.61 -14.01 -18.54
C ALA A 318 -7.52 -15.08 -17.43
N LYS A 319 -6.66 -14.82 -16.41
CA LYS A 319 -6.43 -15.72 -15.28
C LYS A 319 -6.38 -14.96 -13.95
N ARG A 320 -7.17 -13.88 -13.85
CA ARG A 320 -7.19 -13.07 -12.64
C ARG A 320 -7.98 -13.77 -11.53
N LYS A 321 -7.52 -13.57 -10.30
CA LYS A 321 -8.13 -14.14 -9.10
C LYS A 321 -8.64 -13.04 -8.16
N LEU A 322 -9.61 -13.38 -7.34
CA LEU A 322 -10.01 -12.56 -6.19
C LEU A 322 -8.89 -12.60 -5.14
N GLY A 323 -8.68 -11.48 -4.43
CA GLY A 323 -7.72 -11.41 -3.33
C GLY A 323 -8.26 -12.10 -2.08
N SER A 324 -7.72 -13.27 -1.76
CA SER A 324 -8.01 -13.99 -0.52
C SER A 324 -6.83 -14.90 -0.16
N SER A 325 -6.62 -15.16 1.11
CA SER A 325 -5.64 -16.17 1.57
C SER A 325 -6.07 -17.61 1.26
N LEU A 326 -7.32 -17.84 0.87
CA LEU A 326 -7.85 -19.14 0.44
C LEU A 326 -7.74 -19.39 -1.07
N SER A 327 -7.30 -18.42 -1.89
CA SER A 327 -7.32 -18.50 -3.36
C SER A 327 -5.98 -18.93 -3.96
#